data_176cc384d49d3920a9a0752be07a89c2
#
_entry.id   176cc384d49d3920a9a0752be07a89c2
#
_cell.length_a   1.000
_cell.length_b   1.000
_cell.length_c   1.000
_cell.angle_alpha   90.00
_cell.angle_beta   90.00
_cell.angle_gamma   90.00
#
_symmetry.space_group_name_H-M   'P 1'
#
loop_
_entity.id
_entity.type
_entity.pdbx_description
1 polymer ?
#
loop_
_entity_poly.entity_id
_entity_poly.type
_entity_poly.pdbx_seq_one_letter_code
_entity_poly.pdbx_strand_id
1 'polypeptide(L)'
;MIRIPTVAVTASALVLVLATIGVHAQDLARYRDFQLGSTVASVQKTSGVTAADVKSMQQRPARIQQLRWRPAERDHDGMLSTESVREVIFSFYNDQLFRMVIDYDHQRTEGLTDADLIDSISTRYGVPVLQATNLQTNAPQQVPPDGNAMVARWSDADTSLTLVRGTYPTTVRLIITRKSTETLAQNAAAEVERLDRSETPQRETEHVNTMTEDNRVSAEKARGINKPLFKP
;
A
#
# COMPACT_ATOMS: atom_id res chain seq x y z
N MET A 1 10.73 89.34 -22.07
CA MET A 1 11.10 88.02 -22.59
C MET A 1 11.47 87.15 -21.41
N ILE A 2 10.51 86.26 -20.93
CA ILE A 2 10.71 85.37 -19.76
C ILE A 2 10.84 83.98 -20.32
N ARG A 3 12.01 83.37 -20.12
CA ARG A 3 12.24 81.95 -20.48
C ARG A 3 11.88 81.06 -19.30
N ILE A 4 10.95 80.17 -19.52
CA ILE A 4 10.55 79.12 -18.58
C ILE A 4 11.41 77.88 -18.83
N PRO A 5 12.09 77.25 -17.83
CA PRO A 5 12.82 76.00 -18.03
C PRO A 5 11.87 74.82 -17.95
N THR A 6 11.95 73.97 -18.96
CA THR A 6 11.24 72.72 -19.03
C THR A 6 11.92 71.70 -18.13
N VAL A 7 11.23 71.22 -17.08
CA VAL A 7 11.69 70.13 -16.20
C VAL A 7 11.29 68.83 -16.84
N ALA A 8 12.26 67.99 -17.22
CA ALA A 8 12.04 66.61 -17.68
C ALA A 8 11.91 65.72 -16.50
N VAL A 9 10.72 65.14 -16.32
CA VAL A 9 10.43 64.08 -15.32
C VAL A 9 10.78 62.73 -15.94
N THR A 10 11.90 62.16 -15.52
CA THR A 10 12.25 60.77 -15.86
C THR A 10 11.52 59.80 -14.92
N ALA A 11 10.50 59.11 -15.43
CA ALA A 11 9.81 58.04 -14.73
C ALA A 11 10.67 56.75 -14.75
N SER A 12 11.32 56.43 -13.63
CA SER A 12 11.99 55.14 -13.44
C SER A 12 10.94 54.05 -13.17
N ALA A 13 10.70 53.22 -14.18
CA ALA A 13 9.89 52.02 -14.02
C ALA A 13 10.71 50.92 -13.28
N LEU A 14 10.40 50.71 -12.00
CA LEU A 14 10.96 49.63 -11.20
C LEU A 14 10.26 48.31 -11.60
N VAL A 15 10.91 47.51 -12.44
CA VAL A 15 10.43 46.16 -12.80
C VAL A 15 10.74 45.24 -11.65
N LEU A 16 9.71 44.92 -10.85
CA LEU A 16 9.77 43.90 -9.79
C LEU A 16 9.69 42.51 -10.43
N VAL A 17 10.84 41.86 -10.66
CA VAL A 17 10.91 40.46 -11.09
C VAL A 17 10.57 39.60 -9.87
N LEU A 18 9.30 39.18 -9.75
CA LEU A 18 8.88 38.12 -8.85
C LEU A 18 9.47 36.83 -9.39
N ALA A 19 10.64 36.43 -8.85
CA ALA A 19 11.13 35.07 -8.99
C ALA A 19 10.13 34.14 -8.29
N THR A 20 9.21 33.54 -9.03
CA THR A 20 8.41 32.41 -8.56
C THR A 20 9.37 31.24 -8.35
N ILE A 21 9.82 31.07 -7.10
CA ILE A 21 10.44 29.83 -6.66
C ILE A 21 9.34 28.78 -6.81
N GLY A 22 9.41 28.02 -7.89
CA GLY A 22 8.53 26.88 -8.09
C GLY A 22 8.79 25.91 -6.95
N VAL A 23 7.93 25.95 -5.93
CA VAL A 23 7.82 24.86 -4.96
C VAL A 23 7.38 23.66 -5.79
N HIS A 24 8.33 22.81 -6.17
CA HIS A 24 8.01 21.51 -6.72
C HIS A 24 7.24 20.79 -5.62
N ALA A 25 5.92 20.76 -5.75
CA ALA A 25 5.08 19.95 -4.90
C ALA A 25 5.62 18.51 -5.02
N GLN A 26 6.20 18.02 -3.93
CA GLN A 26 6.75 16.69 -3.89
C GLN A 26 5.60 15.72 -4.01
N ASP A 27 5.59 14.94 -5.09
CA ASP A 27 4.52 13.97 -5.36
C ASP A 27 4.69 12.75 -4.44
N LEU A 28 4.08 12.80 -3.25
CA LEU A 28 4.07 11.70 -2.29
C LEU A 28 3.33 10.47 -2.82
N ALA A 29 2.48 10.64 -3.84
CA ALA A 29 1.70 9.57 -4.42
C ALA A 29 2.50 8.71 -5.42
N ARG A 30 3.77 9.06 -5.71
CA ARG A 30 4.59 8.41 -6.72
C ARG A 30 5.80 7.70 -6.13
N TYR A 31 6.00 6.46 -6.54
CA TYR A 31 7.22 5.70 -6.29
C TYR A 31 7.79 5.19 -7.61
N ARG A 32 8.97 5.68 -8.04
CA ARG A 32 9.56 5.41 -9.38
C ARG A 32 8.52 5.72 -10.47
N ASP A 33 8.19 4.73 -11.29
CA ASP A 33 7.22 4.83 -12.39
C ASP A 33 5.79 4.44 -11.95
N PHE A 34 5.58 4.13 -10.67
CA PHE A 34 4.29 3.75 -10.11
C PHE A 34 3.62 4.93 -9.44
N GLN A 35 2.33 5.13 -9.73
CA GLN A 35 1.51 6.21 -9.21
C GLN A 35 0.28 5.66 -8.49
N LEU A 36 -0.06 6.16 -7.30
CA LEU A 36 -1.32 5.85 -6.65
C LEU A 36 -2.50 6.24 -7.55
N GLY A 37 -3.53 5.38 -7.61
CA GLY A 37 -4.66 5.53 -8.52
C GLY A 37 -4.49 4.83 -9.87
N SER A 38 -3.30 4.32 -10.20
CA SER A 38 -3.12 3.49 -11.40
C SER A 38 -3.93 2.20 -11.33
N THR A 39 -4.35 1.70 -12.50
CA THR A 39 -5.04 0.41 -12.60
C THR A 39 -4.08 -0.78 -12.46
N VAL A 40 -4.62 -1.95 -12.14
CA VAL A 40 -3.84 -3.21 -12.12
C VAL A 40 -3.09 -3.40 -13.44
N ALA A 41 -3.77 -3.23 -14.58
CA ALA A 41 -3.17 -3.38 -15.91
C ALA A 41 -2.01 -2.41 -16.18
N SER A 42 -2.12 -1.16 -15.70
CA SER A 42 -1.04 -0.17 -15.80
C SER A 42 0.19 -0.59 -14.99
N VAL A 43 -0.01 -1.03 -13.75
CA VAL A 43 1.08 -1.50 -12.88
C VAL A 43 1.73 -2.75 -13.44
N GLN A 44 0.97 -3.71 -13.97
CA GLN A 44 1.50 -4.90 -14.65
C GLN A 44 2.39 -4.53 -15.83
N LYS A 45 1.93 -3.61 -16.68
CA LYS A 45 2.69 -3.14 -17.85
C LYS A 45 4.03 -2.52 -17.42
N THR A 46 4.03 -1.72 -16.36
CA THR A 46 5.23 -1.03 -15.87
C THR A 46 6.19 -1.98 -15.15
N SER A 47 5.67 -2.93 -14.39
CA SER A 47 6.48 -3.90 -13.62
C SER A 47 6.94 -5.12 -14.43
N GLY A 48 6.32 -5.39 -15.57
CA GLY A 48 6.53 -6.61 -16.34
C GLY A 48 5.93 -7.88 -15.71
N VAL A 49 5.15 -7.73 -14.62
CA VAL A 49 4.52 -8.85 -13.90
C VAL A 49 3.26 -9.30 -14.65
N THR A 50 3.04 -10.61 -14.70
CA THR A 50 1.92 -11.20 -15.47
C THR A 50 0.59 -11.14 -14.70
N ALA A 51 -0.53 -11.34 -15.41
CA ALA A 51 -1.85 -11.39 -14.78
C ALA A 51 -2.01 -12.57 -13.80
N ALA A 52 -1.25 -13.65 -13.96
CA ALA A 52 -1.27 -14.80 -13.07
C ALA A 52 -0.71 -14.47 -11.66
N ASP A 53 0.09 -13.42 -11.54
CA ASP A 53 0.70 -13.00 -10.28
C ASP A 53 -0.19 -12.06 -9.45
N VAL A 54 -1.36 -11.68 -9.99
CA VAL A 54 -2.36 -10.88 -9.26
C VAL A 54 -3.19 -11.78 -8.37
N LYS A 55 -3.08 -11.60 -7.08
CA LYS A 55 -3.88 -12.34 -6.09
C LYS A 55 -5.14 -11.56 -5.74
N SER A 56 -6.29 -12.20 -5.86
CA SER A 56 -7.54 -11.68 -5.31
C SER A 56 -7.57 -12.01 -3.82
N MET A 57 -7.58 -10.98 -2.99
CA MET A 57 -7.66 -11.10 -1.53
C MET A 57 -9.10 -11.10 -1.05
N GLN A 58 -9.96 -10.35 -1.75
CA GLN A 58 -11.36 -10.17 -1.41
C GLN A 58 -12.15 -9.83 -2.68
N GLN A 59 -13.40 -10.32 -2.77
CA GLN A 59 -14.27 -10.03 -3.92
C GLN A 59 -15.54 -9.26 -3.53
N ARG A 60 -15.96 -9.33 -2.26
CA ARG A 60 -17.15 -8.66 -1.72
C ARG A 60 -16.84 -8.09 -0.33
N PRO A 61 -17.41 -6.95 0.07
CA PRO A 61 -18.24 -6.02 -0.67
C PRO A 61 -17.48 -5.19 -1.70
N ALA A 62 -16.14 -5.19 -1.66
CA ALA A 62 -15.26 -4.55 -2.63
C ALA A 62 -14.20 -5.53 -3.10
N ARG A 63 -13.70 -5.36 -4.33
CA ARG A 63 -12.61 -6.17 -4.86
C ARG A 63 -11.28 -5.62 -4.37
N ILE A 64 -10.58 -6.40 -3.55
CA ILE A 64 -9.21 -6.12 -3.10
C ILE A 64 -8.28 -7.11 -3.77
N GLN A 65 -7.25 -6.59 -4.42
CA GLN A 65 -6.26 -7.37 -5.15
C GLN A 65 -4.86 -6.94 -4.72
N GLN A 66 -3.92 -7.87 -4.79
CA GLN A 66 -2.50 -7.61 -4.57
C GLN A 66 -1.68 -8.13 -5.75
N LEU A 67 -0.66 -7.35 -6.12
CA LEU A 67 0.36 -7.72 -7.06
C LEU A 67 1.71 -7.56 -6.38
N ARG A 68 2.58 -8.55 -6.54
CA ARG A 68 3.92 -8.55 -5.99
C ARG A 68 4.94 -8.41 -7.12
N TRP A 69 5.84 -7.46 -6.96
CA TRP A 69 6.91 -7.22 -7.91
C TRP A 69 8.26 -7.32 -7.20
N ARG A 70 9.17 -8.08 -7.79
CA ARG A 70 10.56 -8.19 -7.37
C ARG A 70 11.42 -7.70 -8.51
N PRO A 71 12.17 -6.60 -8.33
CA PRO A 71 13.18 -6.20 -9.30
C PRO A 71 14.15 -7.34 -9.54
N ALA A 72 14.71 -7.41 -10.75
CA ALA A 72 15.65 -8.47 -11.08
C ALA A 72 16.87 -8.43 -10.13
N GLU A 73 17.21 -9.59 -9.54
CA GLU A 73 18.36 -9.72 -8.66
C GLU A 73 19.69 -9.55 -9.42
N ARG A 74 19.66 -9.73 -10.74
CA ARG A 74 20.81 -9.57 -11.64
C ARG A 74 20.44 -8.67 -12.79
N ASP A 75 21.36 -7.81 -13.20
CA ASP A 75 21.23 -7.05 -14.43
C ASP A 75 21.42 -7.97 -15.66
N HIS A 76 21.23 -7.39 -16.85
CA HIS A 76 21.36 -8.12 -18.13
C HIS A 76 22.76 -8.72 -18.35
N ASP A 77 23.78 -8.21 -17.66
CA ASP A 77 25.17 -8.66 -17.76
C ASP A 77 25.51 -9.74 -16.71
N GLY A 78 24.53 -10.19 -15.92
CA GLY A 78 24.70 -11.22 -14.88
C GLY A 78 25.44 -10.75 -13.62
N MET A 79 25.72 -9.46 -13.49
CA MET A 79 26.25 -8.86 -12.28
C MET A 79 25.17 -8.71 -11.22
N LEU A 80 25.56 -8.73 -9.94
CA LEU A 80 24.61 -8.46 -8.85
C LEU A 80 24.01 -7.07 -9.03
N SER A 81 22.69 -7.01 -9.08
CA SER A 81 21.96 -5.76 -9.19
C SER A 81 22.36 -4.80 -8.08
N THR A 82 22.55 -3.54 -8.41
CA THR A 82 22.71 -2.46 -7.43
C THR A 82 21.38 -2.04 -6.79
N GLU A 83 20.32 -2.77 -7.11
CA GLU A 83 18.98 -2.54 -6.63
C GLU A 83 18.89 -2.65 -5.10
N SER A 84 18.34 -1.62 -4.47
CA SER A 84 18.15 -1.60 -3.01
C SER A 84 16.78 -2.13 -2.59
N VAL A 85 15.87 -2.38 -3.55
CA VAL A 85 14.51 -2.90 -3.31
C VAL A 85 14.50 -4.39 -3.49
N ARG A 86 14.07 -5.10 -2.45
CA ARG A 86 13.85 -6.55 -2.50
C ARG A 86 12.50 -6.89 -3.14
N GLU A 87 11.45 -6.17 -2.74
CA GLU A 87 10.09 -6.46 -3.16
C GLU A 87 9.21 -5.23 -3.03
N VAL A 88 8.23 -5.10 -3.93
CA VAL A 88 7.13 -4.14 -3.79
C VAL A 88 5.80 -4.89 -3.86
N ILE A 89 4.95 -4.65 -2.87
CA ILE A 89 3.57 -5.15 -2.84
C ILE A 89 2.64 -3.99 -3.18
N PHE A 90 1.92 -4.12 -4.28
CA PHE A 90 0.89 -3.20 -4.70
C PHE A 90 -0.47 -3.71 -4.25
N SER A 91 -1.27 -2.88 -3.60
CA SER A 91 -2.63 -3.21 -3.17
C SER A 91 -3.64 -2.32 -3.89
N PHE A 92 -4.67 -2.96 -4.45
CA PHE A 92 -5.70 -2.31 -5.25
C PHE A 92 -7.07 -2.46 -4.58
N TYR A 93 -7.84 -1.39 -4.61
CA TYR A 93 -9.23 -1.34 -4.22
C TYR A 93 -10.07 -1.01 -5.46
N ASN A 94 -10.93 -1.92 -5.89
CA ASN A 94 -11.74 -1.79 -7.11
C ASN A 94 -10.91 -1.34 -8.33
N ASP A 95 -9.78 -2.06 -8.58
CA ASP A 95 -8.83 -1.81 -9.68
C ASP A 95 -7.98 -0.53 -9.55
N GLN A 96 -8.03 0.19 -8.44
CA GLN A 96 -7.20 1.39 -8.22
C GLN A 96 -6.12 1.12 -7.18
N LEU A 97 -4.87 1.40 -7.53
CA LEU A 97 -3.72 1.30 -6.65
C LEU A 97 -3.86 2.31 -5.50
N PHE A 98 -4.00 1.83 -4.28
CA PHE A 98 -4.14 2.69 -3.12
C PHE A 98 -2.99 2.57 -2.12
N ARG A 99 -2.23 1.48 -2.21
CA ARG A 99 -1.11 1.23 -1.29
C ARG A 99 0.04 0.55 -2.00
N MET A 100 1.25 1.02 -1.71
CA MET A 100 2.52 0.41 -2.11
C MET A 100 3.33 0.14 -0.84
N VAL A 101 3.78 -1.09 -0.67
CA VAL A 101 4.69 -1.49 0.41
C VAL A 101 6.00 -1.89 -0.24
N ILE A 102 7.04 -1.11 0.01
CA ILE A 102 8.38 -1.29 -0.53
C ILE A 102 9.26 -1.89 0.56
N ASP A 103 9.66 -3.14 0.39
CA ASP A 103 10.63 -3.81 1.24
C ASP A 103 12.04 -3.62 0.67
N TYR A 104 12.92 -3.03 1.44
CA TYR A 104 14.32 -2.86 1.05
C TYR A 104 15.14 -4.10 1.36
N ASP A 105 16.16 -4.32 0.56
CA ASP A 105 17.11 -5.41 0.77
C ASP A 105 17.92 -5.21 2.06
N HIS A 106 18.05 -6.28 2.86
CA HIS A 106 18.73 -6.20 4.15
C HIS A 106 20.21 -5.83 4.00
N GLN A 107 20.90 -6.43 3.03
CA GLN A 107 22.34 -6.16 2.82
C GLN A 107 22.59 -4.70 2.39
N ARG A 108 21.60 -4.08 1.69
CA ARG A 108 21.67 -2.69 1.25
C ARG A 108 21.28 -1.68 2.34
N THR A 109 20.64 -2.14 3.39
CA THR A 109 20.21 -1.30 4.53
C THR A 109 21.01 -1.58 5.81
N GLU A 110 21.85 -2.61 5.79
CA GLU A 110 22.72 -2.96 6.91
C GLU A 110 23.67 -1.81 7.27
N GLY A 111 23.74 -1.47 8.56
CA GLY A 111 24.56 -0.38 9.06
C GLY A 111 24.00 1.02 8.89
N LEU A 112 22.92 1.22 8.09
CA LEU A 112 22.27 2.52 7.96
C LEU A 112 21.53 2.89 9.24
N THR A 113 21.75 4.12 9.70
CA THR A 113 20.99 4.70 10.82
C THR A 113 19.63 5.17 10.36
N ASP A 114 18.73 5.46 11.30
CA ASP A 114 17.44 6.08 10.97
C ASP A 114 17.60 7.45 10.32
N ALA A 115 18.60 8.22 10.74
CA ALA A 115 18.95 9.50 10.12
C ALA A 115 19.36 9.35 8.66
N ASP A 116 20.21 8.38 8.31
CA ASP A 116 20.64 8.12 6.93
C ASP A 116 19.46 7.76 6.04
N LEU A 117 18.52 6.95 6.55
CA LEU A 117 17.32 6.57 5.84
C LEU A 117 16.37 7.76 5.63
N ILE A 118 16.17 8.59 6.67
CA ILE A 118 15.37 9.80 6.58
C ILE A 118 15.95 10.76 5.56
N ASP A 119 17.26 11.03 5.60
CA ASP A 119 17.92 11.93 4.66
C ASP A 119 17.78 11.46 3.21
N SER A 120 18.00 10.16 2.98
CA SER A 120 17.86 9.57 1.64
C SER A 120 16.43 9.72 1.10
N ILE A 121 15.40 9.47 1.90
CA ILE A 121 14.00 9.57 1.50
C ILE A 121 13.62 11.05 1.35
N SER A 122 14.09 11.91 2.25
CA SER A 122 13.80 13.35 2.25
C SER A 122 14.35 14.05 1.00
N THR A 123 15.41 13.55 0.39
CA THR A 123 15.93 14.07 -0.88
C THR A 123 14.84 14.05 -1.97
N ARG A 124 13.96 13.07 -1.96
CA ARG A 124 12.88 12.92 -2.94
C ARG A 124 11.54 13.46 -2.44
N TYR A 125 11.21 13.24 -1.17
CA TYR A 125 9.87 13.50 -0.62
C TYR A 125 9.85 14.66 0.37
N GLY A 126 10.99 15.37 0.56
CA GLY A 126 11.12 16.54 1.44
C GLY A 126 11.17 16.23 2.91
N VAL A 127 10.92 17.24 3.71
CA VAL A 127 11.04 17.13 5.17
C VAL A 127 9.86 16.32 5.73
N PRO A 128 10.12 15.30 6.56
CA PRO A 128 9.05 14.53 7.20
C PRO A 128 8.25 15.39 8.19
N VAL A 129 6.95 15.17 8.24
CA VAL A 129 6.06 15.84 9.20
C VAL A 129 6.16 15.24 10.60
N LEU A 130 6.67 14.02 10.73
CA LEU A 130 6.85 13.31 11.99
C LEU A 130 8.11 12.45 11.94
N GLN A 131 8.91 12.50 13.01
CA GLN A 131 10.08 11.64 13.22
C GLN A 131 10.00 10.98 14.60
N ALA A 132 10.50 9.74 14.71
CA ALA A 132 10.47 9.01 15.99
C ALA A 132 11.24 9.73 17.08
N THR A 133 12.34 10.42 16.75
CA THR A 133 13.12 11.23 17.68
C THR A 133 12.33 12.37 18.32
N ASN A 134 11.30 12.87 17.65
CA ASN A 134 10.45 13.96 18.15
C ASN A 134 9.29 13.43 19.05
N LEU A 135 9.11 12.10 19.13
CA LEU A 135 8.06 11.46 19.91
C LEU A 135 8.48 11.13 21.35
N GLN A 136 9.71 11.51 21.77
CA GLN A 136 10.23 11.23 23.12
C GLN A 136 9.55 12.02 24.26
N THR A 137 8.48 12.74 23.98
CA THR A 137 7.67 13.39 25.01
C THR A 137 6.52 12.50 25.46
N ASN A 138 6.76 11.67 26.49
CA ASN A 138 5.78 11.17 27.50
C ASN A 138 4.59 10.32 27.03
N ALA A 139 4.53 9.79 25.81
CA ALA A 139 3.58 8.74 25.48
C ALA A 139 4.31 7.39 25.42
N PRO A 140 3.77 6.31 26.05
CA PRO A 140 4.33 4.99 25.88
C PRO A 140 4.32 4.68 24.37
N GLN A 141 5.51 4.42 23.80
CA GLN A 141 5.62 3.95 22.42
C GLN A 141 4.83 2.65 22.35
N GLN A 142 3.65 2.71 21.75
CA GLN A 142 2.95 1.50 21.35
C GLN A 142 3.78 0.88 20.23
N VAL A 143 4.61 -0.08 20.60
CA VAL A 143 5.24 -0.96 19.61
C VAL A 143 4.07 -1.65 18.90
N PRO A 144 3.90 -1.46 17.58
CA PRO A 144 2.85 -2.14 16.86
C PRO A 144 2.97 -3.66 17.07
N PRO A 145 1.85 -4.40 17.12
CA PRO A 145 1.87 -5.84 17.36
C PRO A 145 2.68 -6.63 16.33
N ASP A 146 3.03 -6.02 15.20
CA ASP A 146 3.86 -6.60 14.14
C ASP A 146 5.38 -6.36 14.34
N GLY A 147 5.80 -5.77 15.47
CA GLY A 147 7.21 -5.53 15.79
C GLY A 147 7.90 -4.46 14.92
N ASN A 148 7.14 -3.67 14.14
CA ASN A 148 7.67 -2.62 13.30
C ASN A 148 7.58 -1.26 14.00
N ALA A 149 8.70 -0.57 14.16
CA ALA A 149 8.75 0.78 14.69
C ALA A 149 8.64 1.83 13.56
N MET A 150 7.81 2.83 13.73
CA MET A 150 7.76 3.96 12.82
C MET A 150 9.01 4.83 13.03
N VAL A 151 9.76 5.07 11.94
CA VAL A 151 10.96 5.92 11.93
C VAL A 151 10.61 7.36 11.56
N ALA A 152 9.84 7.54 10.48
CA ALA A 152 9.41 8.87 10.02
C ALA A 152 8.15 8.77 9.16
N ARG A 153 7.47 9.93 9.03
CA ARG A 153 6.27 10.06 8.18
C ARG A 153 6.29 11.37 7.40
N TRP A 154 5.98 11.26 6.12
CA TRP A 154 5.66 12.36 5.22
C TRP A 154 4.18 12.30 4.89
N SER A 155 3.50 13.42 4.77
CA SER A 155 2.06 13.42 4.57
C SER A 155 1.60 14.73 3.95
N ASP A 156 0.71 14.64 2.97
CA ASP A 156 -0.09 15.74 2.44
C ASP A 156 -1.59 15.50 2.75
N ALA A 157 -2.51 16.18 2.06
CA ALA A 157 -3.94 16.03 2.26
C ALA A 157 -4.41 14.59 1.97
N ASP A 158 -3.93 13.99 0.87
CA ASP A 158 -4.45 12.75 0.30
C ASP A 158 -3.57 11.53 0.58
N THR A 159 -2.26 11.74 0.76
CA THR A 159 -1.26 10.67 0.79
C THR A 159 -0.52 10.65 2.13
N SER A 160 -0.17 9.47 2.57
CA SER A 160 0.75 9.21 3.68
C SER A 160 1.88 8.30 3.20
N LEU A 161 3.10 8.68 3.52
CA LEU A 161 4.31 7.90 3.29
C LEU A 161 4.95 7.66 4.65
N THR A 162 5.13 6.41 5.04
CA THR A 162 5.63 6.02 6.36
C THR A 162 6.83 5.11 6.20
N LEU A 163 7.94 5.50 6.83
CA LEU A 163 9.12 4.66 6.96
C LEU A 163 9.04 3.88 8.28
N VAL A 164 9.19 2.56 8.17
CA VAL A 164 9.18 1.67 9.33
C VAL A 164 10.42 0.79 9.34
N ARG A 165 10.89 0.45 10.54
CA ARG A 165 11.99 -0.50 10.78
C ARG A 165 11.47 -1.64 11.66
N GLY A 166 11.64 -2.87 11.18
CA GLY A 166 11.39 -4.08 11.97
C GLY A 166 12.61 -4.47 12.79
N THR A 167 12.40 -5.13 13.91
CA THR A 167 13.45 -5.51 14.85
C THR A 167 14.01 -6.91 14.59
N TYR A 168 13.17 -7.87 14.21
CA TYR A 168 13.59 -9.25 13.96
C TYR A 168 12.79 -9.89 12.83
N PRO A 169 13.40 -10.20 11.67
CA PRO A 169 14.71 -9.70 11.24
C PRO A 169 14.69 -8.19 11.04
N THR A 170 15.84 -7.54 11.10
CA THR A 170 15.93 -6.10 10.79
C THR A 170 15.47 -5.86 9.36
N THR A 171 14.38 -5.18 9.20
CA THR A 171 13.79 -4.85 7.89
C THR A 171 13.55 -3.35 7.81
N VAL A 172 13.76 -2.79 6.63
CA VAL A 172 13.41 -1.40 6.33
C VAL A 172 12.32 -1.41 5.28
N ARG A 173 11.22 -0.71 5.57
CA ARG A 173 10.04 -0.69 4.71
C ARG A 173 9.51 0.72 4.56
N LEU A 174 9.17 1.09 3.31
CA LEU A 174 8.49 2.32 3.00
C LEU A 174 7.05 2.01 2.56
N ILE A 175 6.07 2.63 3.21
CA ILE A 175 4.65 2.41 2.95
C ILE A 175 4.08 3.71 2.40
N ILE A 176 3.54 3.67 1.20
CA ILE A 176 2.88 4.80 0.53
C ILE A 176 1.41 4.45 0.39
N THR A 177 0.54 5.32 0.88
CA THR A 177 -0.89 5.00 0.98
C THR A 177 -1.75 6.21 0.63
N ARG A 178 -2.82 6.00 -0.14
CA ARG A 178 -3.90 6.97 -0.33
C ARG A 178 -4.89 6.86 0.83
N LYS A 179 -4.94 7.87 1.69
CA LYS A 179 -5.68 7.85 2.96
C LYS A 179 -7.17 7.52 2.80
N SER A 180 -7.85 8.18 1.86
CA SER A 180 -9.28 7.98 1.63
C SER A 180 -9.60 6.54 1.21
N THR A 181 -8.82 5.98 0.29
CA THR A 181 -9.03 4.62 -0.21
C THR A 181 -8.60 3.56 0.80
N GLU A 182 -7.57 3.81 1.60
CA GLU A 182 -7.19 2.93 2.73
C GLU A 182 -8.34 2.78 3.71
N THR A 183 -9.01 3.88 4.07
CA THR A 183 -10.19 3.84 4.95
C THR A 183 -11.31 3.01 4.33
N LEU A 184 -11.58 3.16 3.03
CA LEU A 184 -12.58 2.34 2.34
C LEU A 184 -12.21 0.85 2.32
N ALA A 185 -10.93 0.52 2.11
CA ALA A 185 -10.44 -0.86 2.13
C ALA A 185 -10.56 -1.48 3.53
N GLN A 186 -10.24 -0.73 4.59
CA GLN A 186 -10.41 -1.17 5.98
C GLN A 186 -11.88 -1.41 6.32
N ASN A 187 -12.78 -0.50 5.93
CA ASN A 187 -14.22 -0.67 6.13
C ASN A 187 -14.75 -1.89 5.37
N ALA A 188 -14.29 -2.11 4.13
CA ALA A 188 -14.67 -3.29 3.37
C ALA A 188 -14.18 -4.59 4.04
N ALA A 189 -12.99 -4.61 4.61
CA ALA A 189 -12.47 -5.76 5.35
C ALA A 189 -13.31 -6.05 6.61
N ALA A 190 -13.65 -5.03 7.38
CA ALA A 190 -14.51 -5.16 8.56
C ALA A 190 -15.91 -5.68 8.20
N GLU A 191 -16.45 -5.25 7.06
CA GLU A 191 -17.75 -5.73 6.57
C GLU A 191 -17.71 -7.20 6.17
N VAL A 192 -16.60 -7.69 5.58
CA VAL A 192 -16.42 -9.13 5.32
C VAL A 192 -16.51 -9.94 6.60
N GLU A 193 -15.78 -9.53 7.65
CA GLU A 193 -15.84 -10.24 8.93
C GLU A 193 -17.25 -10.26 9.52
N ARG A 194 -18.01 -9.18 9.33
CA ARG A 194 -19.40 -9.12 9.77
C ARG A 194 -20.28 -10.07 8.98
N LEU A 195 -20.14 -10.09 7.65
CA LEU A 195 -20.90 -10.98 6.76
C LEU A 195 -20.56 -12.44 7.05
N ASP A 196 -19.29 -12.80 7.15
CA ASP A 196 -18.87 -14.16 7.45
C ASP A 196 -19.43 -14.65 8.79
N ARG A 197 -19.40 -13.80 9.82
CA ARG A 197 -20.00 -14.13 11.12
C ARG A 197 -21.51 -14.37 11.05
N SER A 198 -22.23 -13.64 10.18
CA SER A 198 -23.68 -13.78 10.02
C SER A 198 -24.05 -14.97 9.11
N GLU A 199 -23.23 -15.29 8.12
CA GLU A 199 -23.49 -16.36 7.14
C GLU A 199 -23.01 -17.75 7.63
N THR A 200 -22.01 -17.82 8.48
CA THR A 200 -21.46 -19.08 8.98
C THR A 200 -22.52 -20.00 9.61
N PRO A 201 -23.41 -19.54 10.50
CA PRO A 201 -24.45 -20.40 11.07
C PRO A 201 -25.44 -20.92 10.02
N GLN A 202 -25.76 -20.11 9.00
CA GLN A 202 -26.68 -20.52 7.92
C GLN A 202 -26.04 -21.59 7.04
N ARG A 203 -24.79 -21.39 6.63
CA ARG A 203 -24.02 -22.38 5.83
C ARG A 203 -23.85 -23.69 6.57
N GLU A 204 -23.58 -23.63 7.87
CA GLU A 204 -23.46 -24.84 8.72
C GLU A 204 -24.78 -25.58 8.81
N THR A 205 -25.90 -24.88 9.00
CA THR A 205 -27.25 -25.46 9.01
C THR A 205 -27.59 -26.10 7.66
N GLU A 206 -27.33 -25.41 6.54
CA GLU A 206 -27.55 -25.95 5.19
C GLU A 206 -26.71 -27.22 4.94
N HIS A 207 -25.43 -27.19 5.35
CA HIS A 207 -24.55 -28.34 5.19
C HIS A 207 -25.02 -29.55 5.99
N VAL A 208 -25.42 -29.35 7.25
CA VAL A 208 -25.99 -30.40 8.11
C VAL A 208 -27.28 -30.94 7.49
N ASN A 209 -28.17 -30.07 7.00
CA ASN A 209 -29.42 -30.52 6.35
C ASN A 209 -29.15 -31.32 5.07
N THR A 210 -28.21 -30.91 4.25
CA THR A 210 -27.81 -31.63 3.03
C THR A 210 -27.24 -33.00 3.36
N MET A 211 -26.32 -33.09 4.33
CA MET A 211 -25.73 -34.35 4.77
C MET A 211 -26.80 -35.30 5.38
N THR A 212 -27.75 -34.76 6.11
CA THR A 212 -28.84 -35.55 6.71
C THR A 212 -29.76 -36.12 5.62
N GLU A 213 -30.09 -35.34 4.60
CA GLU A 213 -30.91 -35.77 3.47
C GLU A 213 -30.18 -36.81 2.61
N ASP A 214 -28.90 -36.61 2.31
CA ASP A 214 -28.08 -37.59 1.58
C ASP A 214 -27.97 -38.90 2.32
N ASN A 215 -27.81 -38.86 3.65
CA ASN A 215 -27.80 -40.09 4.50
C ASN A 215 -29.16 -40.78 4.49
N ARG A 216 -30.29 -40.05 4.55
CA ARG A 216 -31.62 -40.56 4.46
C ARG A 216 -31.87 -41.28 3.13
N VAL A 217 -31.50 -40.61 2.01
CA VAL A 217 -31.66 -41.18 0.66
C VAL A 217 -30.80 -42.45 0.51
N SER A 218 -29.56 -42.41 1.00
CA SER A 218 -28.65 -43.55 0.96
C SER A 218 -29.18 -44.74 1.78
N ALA A 219 -29.71 -44.49 2.98
CA ALA A 219 -30.31 -45.49 3.84
C ALA A 219 -31.57 -46.10 3.22
N GLU A 220 -32.41 -45.28 2.57
CA GLU A 220 -33.64 -45.76 1.90
C GLU A 220 -33.28 -46.63 0.67
N LYS A 221 -32.28 -46.26 -0.09
CA LYS A 221 -31.75 -47.09 -1.20
C LYS A 221 -31.19 -48.41 -0.69
N ALA A 222 -30.39 -48.39 0.37
CA ALA A 222 -29.85 -49.60 0.99
C ALA A 222 -30.96 -50.49 1.52
N ARG A 223 -31.99 -49.89 2.15
CA ARG A 223 -33.17 -50.63 2.63
C ARG A 223 -33.92 -51.31 1.48
N GLY A 224 -34.12 -50.63 0.34
CA GLY A 224 -34.75 -51.21 -0.83
C GLY A 224 -34.03 -52.45 -1.37
N ILE A 225 -32.72 -52.44 -1.34
CA ILE A 225 -31.85 -53.54 -1.77
C ILE A 225 -31.85 -54.68 -0.72
N ASN A 226 -31.68 -54.36 0.54
CA ASN A 226 -31.40 -55.36 1.57
C ASN A 226 -32.66 -56.03 2.16
N LYS A 227 -33.81 -55.31 2.18
CA LYS A 227 -35.06 -55.83 2.72
C LYS A 227 -35.53 -57.14 2.09
N PRO A 228 -35.51 -57.31 0.76
CA PRO A 228 -35.88 -58.59 0.13
C PRO A 228 -34.83 -59.69 0.31
N LEU A 229 -33.58 -59.36 0.65
CA LEU A 229 -32.49 -60.30 0.83
C LEU A 229 -32.36 -60.78 2.28
N PHE A 230 -32.95 -60.06 3.23
CA PHE A 230 -32.89 -60.38 4.64
C PHE A 230 -33.83 -61.64 4.93
N LYS A 231 -33.23 -62.76 5.31
CA LYS A 231 -33.91 -63.97 5.76
C LYS A 231 -33.52 -64.18 7.21
N PRO A 232 -34.47 -64.18 8.15
CA PRO A 232 -34.20 -64.43 9.57
C PRO A 232 -33.78 -65.89 9.83
#